data_225e69b499c337e3b88424660f710655
#
_entry.id   225e69b499c337e3b88424660f710655
#
_cell.length_a   1.000
_cell.length_b   1.000
_cell.length_c   1.000
_cell.angle_alpha   90.00
_cell.angle_beta   90.00
_cell.angle_gamma   90.00
#
_symmetry.space_group_name_H-M   'P 1'
#
loop_
_entity.id
_entity.type
_entity.pdbx_description
1 polymer ?
#
loop_
_entity_poly.entity_id
_entity_poly.type
_entity_poly.pdbx_seq_one_letter_code
_entity_poly.pdbx_strand_id
1 'polypeptide(L)'
;MEAPVTVNGVEYPVPTYSQDGQAESNEVLSITIHDVDPKAIWNFAFSVAPMYYYSDQEHIEAFDFVSNFGVERGSQSFMENVVKNPSKLGVPVGAGPYAASKSSGGLDGIGAGDFYDKGVIYFERNPYYIMGPATIKKVRYQVVSSTQMLNALYNKEIDFAEPNANPETIDELDGKKDQGIGNQSIQTAGYGYIGINAGKVPDMAVRQAIMHTINTQECVDYYETTAQAIYRSMSKSSWAYPDKATAYYPYIGGKVPEDLSVVNPAYR
;
A
#
# COMPACT_ATOMS: atom_id res chain seq x y z
N MET A 1 -9.36 -28.54 22.92
CA MET A 1 -8.15 -28.41 22.09
C MET A 1 -8.62 -28.29 20.67
N GLU A 2 -8.39 -27.16 20.05
CA GLU A 2 -8.69 -26.98 18.64
C GLU A 2 -7.73 -27.85 17.81
N ALA A 3 -8.22 -28.35 16.67
CA ALA A 3 -7.41 -29.19 15.80
C ALA A 3 -6.31 -28.37 15.10
N PRO A 4 -5.11 -28.93 14.90
CA PRO A 4 -4.07 -28.23 14.15
C PRO A 4 -4.54 -27.90 12.74
N VAL A 5 -4.09 -26.76 12.23
CA VAL A 5 -4.42 -26.29 10.87
C VAL A 5 -3.40 -26.85 9.89
N THR A 6 -3.86 -27.60 8.89
CA THR A 6 -2.98 -28.17 7.84
C THR A 6 -3.05 -27.30 6.59
N VAL A 7 -1.92 -26.73 6.18
CA VAL A 7 -1.79 -25.94 4.95
C VAL A 7 -0.74 -26.61 4.05
N ASN A 8 -1.13 -26.98 2.84
CA ASN A 8 -0.26 -27.67 1.86
C ASN A 8 0.48 -28.90 2.41
N GLY A 9 -0.20 -29.67 3.28
CA GLY A 9 0.38 -30.86 3.90
C GLY A 9 1.34 -30.59 5.07
N VAL A 10 1.51 -29.32 5.47
CA VAL A 10 2.25 -28.92 6.66
C VAL A 10 1.26 -28.62 7.78
N GLU A 11 1.43 -29.30 8.91
CA GLU A 11 0.60 -29.10 10.09
C GLU A 11 1.18 -27.97 10.93
N TYR A 12 0.33 -26.97 11.21
CA TYR A 12 0.67 -25.84 12.09
C TYR A 12 -0.06 -26.03 13.41
N PRO A 13 0.65 -26.00 14.54
CA PRO A 13 0.01 -26.08 15.85
C PRO A 13 -0.91 -24.88 16.07
N VAL A 14 -2.09 -25.14 16.65
CA VAL A 14 -2.94 -24.05 17.14
C VAL A 14 -2.23 -23.37 18.29
N PRO A 15 -2.15 -22.03 18.33
CA PRO A 15 -1.49 -21.33 19.41
C PRO A 15 -2.15 -21.65 20.75
N THR A 16 -1.35 -22.04 21.71
CA THR A 16 -1.77 -22.16 23.08
C THR A 16 -1.40 -20.89 23.83
N TYR A 17 -2.36 -20.32 24.54
CA TYR A 17 -2.13 -19.19 25.42
C TYR A 17 -1.92 -19.70 26.85
N SER A 18 -0.93 -19.18 27.53
CA SER A 18 -0.78 -19.36 28.96
C SER A 18 -1.92 -18.64 29.70
N GLN A 19 -2.15 -18.98 30.97
CA GLN A 19 -3.22 -18.38 31.78
C GLN A 19 -3.08 -16.86 31.97
N ASP A 20 -1.89 -16.32 31.76
CA ASP A 20 -1.60 -14.88 31.78
C ASP A 20 -1.72 -14.22 30.39
N GLY A 21 -2.22 -14.94 29.38
CA GLY A 21 -2.40 -14.44 28.02
C GLY A 21 -1.13 -14.32 27.19
N GLN A 22 0.00 -14.87 27.68
CA GLN A 22 1.24 -14.92 26.90
C GLN A 22 1.18 -16.07 25.89
N ALA A 23 1.58 -15.80 24.68
CA ALA A 23 1.72 -16.84 23.64
C ALA A 23 2.87 -17.79 24.01
N GLU A 24 2.59 -19.09 24.03
CA GLU A 24 3.61 -20.07 24.41
C GLU A 24 4.58 -20.43 23.29
N SER A 25 4.24 -20.26 22.04
CA SER A 25 5.11 -20.27 20.84
C SER A 25 4.30 -20.39 19.54
N ASN A 26 4.84 -19.90 18.43
CA ASN A 26 4.33 -20.05 17.06
C ASN A 26 2.83 -19.72 16.92
N GLU A 27 2.47 -18.46 17.17
CA GLU A 27 1.11 -17.98 16.91
C GLU A 27 0.77 -18.11 15.43
N VAL A 28 -0.36 -18.75 15.13
CA VAL A 28 -0.90 -18.87 13.79
C VAL A 28 -2.18 -18.06 13.69
N LEU A 29 -2.17 -17.01 12.87
CA LEU A 29 -3.38 -16.31 12.49
C LEU A 29 -4.03 -17.03 11.29
N SER A 30 -5.21 -17.59 11.50
CA SER A 30 -6.01 -18.20 10.44
C SER A 30 -7.12 -17.25 10.01
N ILE A 31 -7.21 -16.96 8.71
CA ILE A 31 -8.24 -16.10 8.15
C ILE A 31 -9.04 -16.88 7.13
N THR A 32 -10.34 -17.01 7.37
CA THR A 32 -11.29 -17.67 6.45
C THR A 32 -12.03 -16.63 5.63
N ILE A 33 -12.04 -16.78 4.31
CA ILE A 33 -12.84 -15.96 3.39
C ILE A 33 -14.09 -16.72 2.96
N HIS A 34 -15.20 -16.03 2.76
CA HIS A 34 -16.48 -16.67 2.41
C HIS A 34 -16.53 -17.15 0.97
N ASP A 35 -15.90 -16.38 0.06
CA ASP A 35 -15.90 -16.65 -1.37
C ASP A 35 -14.47 -16.77 -1.90
N VAL A 36 -14.29 -17.50 -3.00
CA VAL A 36 -12.99 -17.60 -3.67
C VAL A 36 -12.68 -16.29 -4.39
N ASP A 37 -11.79 -15.50 -3.82
CA ASP A 37 -11.25 -14.28 -4.43
C ASP A 37 -9.75 -14.45 -4.69
N PRO A 38 -9.31 -14.53 -5.96
CA PRO A 38 -7.90 -14.64 -6.30
C PRO A 38 -7.03 -13.47 -5.80
N LYS A 39 -7.66 -12.34 -5.46
CA LYS A 39 -7.01 -11.14 -4.96
C LYS A 39 -7.11 -10.98 -3.44
N ALA A 40 -7.72 -11.92 -2.74
CA ALA A 40 -7.95 -11.82 -1.29
C ALA A 40 -6.70 -11.54 -0.49
N ILE A 41 -5.55 -12.08 -0.89
CA ILE A 41 -4.27 -11.86 -0.21
C ILE A 41 -3.90 -10.37 -0.06
N TRP A 42 -4.30 -9.53 -0.99
CA TRP A 42 -4.03 -8.09 -0.94
C TRP A 42 -4.86 -7.36 0.12
N ASN A 43 -5.99 -7.95 0.53
CA ASN A 43 -6.84 -7.38 1.57
C ASN A 43 -6.25 -7.60 2.97
N PHE A 44 -5.22 -8.44 3.10
CA PHE A 44 -4.54 -8.72 4.38
C PHE A 44 -3.32 -7.83 4.63
N ALA A 45 -3.04 -6.87 3.74
CA ALA A 45 -2.00 -5.86 3.93
C ALA A 45 -2.48 -4.76 4.89
N PHE A 46 -2.83 -5.13 6.12
CA PHE A 46 -3.21 -4.21 7.19
C PHE A 46 -2.13 -4.15 8.27
N SER A 47 -2.01 -2.99 8.90
CA SER A 47 -1.05 -2.79 9.97
C SER A 47 -1.46 -3.51 11.24
N VAL A 48 -0.51 -4.14 11.91
CA VAL A 48 -0.71 -4.67 13.25
C VAL A 48 -0.71 -3.52 14.25
N ALA A 49 -1.81 -3.36 14.96
CA ALA A 49 -2.02 -2.27 15.89
C ALA A 49 -2.60 -2.79 17.23
N PRO A 50 -2.11 -2.31 18.38
CA PRO A 50 -2.57 -2.82 19.67
C PRO A 50 -3.97 -2.29 20.01
N MET A 51 -4.89 -3.19 20.34
CA MET A 51 -6.27 -2.84 20.70
C MET A 51 -6.33 -1.92 21.92
N TYR A 52 -5.49 -2.13 22.93
CA TYR A 52 -5.48 -1.30 24.15
C TYR A 52 -5.24 0.19 23.86
N TYR A 53 -4.53 0.50 22.76
CA TYR A 53 -4.25 1.88 22.39
C TYR A 53 -5.32 2.45 21.44
N TYR A 54 -5.76 1.67 20.44
CA TYR A 54 -6.69 2.14 19.39
C TYR A 54 -8.16 1.83 19.69
N SER A 55 -8.47 1.20 20.82
CA SER A 55 -9.82 0.92 21.29
C SER A 55 -10.02 1.41 22.72
N ASP A 56 -11.13 1.08 23.34
CA ASP A 56 -11.42 1.29 24.75
C ASP A 56 -11.80 -0.03 25.42
N GLN A 57 -11.93 -0.01 26.76
CA GLN A 57 -12.16 -1.21 27.53
C GLN A 57 -13.48 -1.92 27.15
N GLU A 58 -14.55 -1.16 26.91
CA GLU A 58 -15.86 -1.71 26.53
C GLU A 58 -15.79 -2.52 25.25
N HIS A 59 -15.15 -1.94 24.20
CA HIS A 59 -15.04 -2.61 22.90
C HIS A 59 -14.03 -3.78 22.93
N ILE A 60 -12.98 -3.68 23.77
CA ILE A 60 -12.03 -4.78 23.94
C ILE A 60 -12.70 -5.98 24.64
N GLU A 61 -13.50 -5.74 25.68
CA GLU A 61 -14.23 -6.78 26.39
C GLU A 61 -15.34 -7.43 25.52
N ALA A 62 -15.91 -6.66 24.60
CA ALA A 62 -16.92 -7.16 23.66
C ALA A 62 -16.30 -7.95 22.49
N PHE A 63 -14.99 -7.87 22.28
CA PHE A 63 -14.32 -8.53 21.17
C PHE A 63 -14.24 -10.05 21.35
N ASP A 64 -14.65 -10.78 20.31
CA ASP A 64 -14.54 -12.23 20.20
C ASP A 64 -14.02 -12.58 18.81
N PHE A 65 -12.98 -13.40 18.73
CA PHE A 65 -12.34 -13.80 17.46
C PHE A 65 -13.28 -14.48 16.47
N VAL A 66 -14.42 -14.98 16.90
CA VAL A 66 -15.31 -15.79 16.07
C VAL A 66 -16.60 -15.04 15.68
N SER A 67 -17.22 -14.34 16.62
CA SER A 67 -18.58 -13.87 16.47
C SER A 67 -18.78 -12.37 16.62
N ASN A 68 -17.87 -11.66 17.24
CA ASN A 68 -18.04 -10.25 17.55
C ASN A 68 -16.72 -9.46 17.42
N PHE A 69 -16.67 -8.59 16.42
CA PHE A 69 -15.53 -7.70 16.21
C PHE A 69 -15.37 -6.64 17.34
N GLY A 70 -16.32 -6.52 18.25
CA GLY A 70 -16.31 -5.55 19.35
C GLY A 70 -16.80 -4.16 18.94
N VAL A 71 -16.79 -3.83 17.67
CA VAL A 71 -17.22 -2.52 17.14
C VAL A 71 -18.14 -2.72 15.96
N GLU A 72 -19.30 -2.09 15.96
CA GLU A 72 -20.21 -2.08 14.82
C GLU A 72 -19.55 -1.37 13.63
N ARG A 73 -19.63 -1.99 12.45
CA ARG A 73 -19.07 -1.42 11.21
C ARG A 73 -19.69 -0.05 10.92
N GLY A 74 -18.84 0.98 10.83
CA GLY A 74 -19.26 2.34 10.56
C GLY A 74 -19.77 3.09 11.79
N SER A 75 -19.53 2.58 12.99
CA SER A 75 -19.89 3.25 14.24
C SER A 75 -19.31 4.66 14.34
N GLN A 76 -20.18 5.67 14.25
CA GLN A 76 -19.77 7.07 14.34
C GLN A 76 -19.34 7.41 15.77
N SER A 77 -19.99 6.84 16.78
CA SER A 77 -19.62 7.06 18.18
C SER A 77 -18.22 6.54 18.50
N PHE A 78 -17.86 5.37 17.98
CA PHE A 78 -16.49 4.84 18.13
C PHE A 78 -15.47 5.73 17.43
N MET A 79 -15.77 6.19 16.23
CA MET A 79 -14.89 7.12 15.50
C MET A 79 -14.66 8.43 16.23
N GLU A 80 -15.69 9.01 16.83
CA GLU A 80 -15.59 10.31 17.52
C GLU A 80 -14.97 10.21 18.91
N ASN A 81 -15.37 9.22 19.69
CA ASN A 81 -14.97 9.12 21.09
C ASN A 81 -13.68 8.33 21.31
N VAL A 82 -13.38 7.37 20.44
CA VAL A 82 -12.22 6.48 20.59
C VAL A 82 -11.13 6.83 19.58
N VAL A 83 -11.43 6.75 18.28
CA VAL A 83 -10.41 6.94 17.23
C VAL A 83 -9.91 8.39 17.19
N LYS A 84 -10.81 9.37 17.25
CA LYS A 84 -10.48 10.80 17.26
C LYS A 84 -10.15 11.37 18.63
N ASN A 85 -9.92 10.53 19.62
CA ASN A 85 -9.52 10.99 20.96
C ASN A 85 -8.18 11.72 20.88
N PRO A 86 -8.10 12.99 21.31
CA PRO A 86 -6.88 13.80 21.23
C PRO A 86 -5.65 13.18 21.91
N SER A 87 -5.86 12.35 22.96
CA SER A 87 -4.77 11.66 23.65
C SER A 87 -4.13 10.54 22.81
N LYS A 88 -4.81 10.06 21.78
CA LYS A 88 -4.36 8.98 20.88
C LYS A 88 -3.97 9.49 19.49
N LEU A 89 -4.52 10.65 19.09
CA LEU A 89 -4.22 11.25 17.81
C LEU A 89 -2.79 11.81 17.76
N GLY A 90 -2.11 11.54 16.68
CA GLY A 90 -0.82 12.14 16.36
C GLY A 90 0.40 11.37 16.85
N VAL A 91 0.23 10.29 17.64
CA VAL A 91 1.34 9.40 18.01
C VAL A 91 0.99 7.96 17.62
N PRO A 92 1.62 7.40 16.58
CA PRO A 92 1.34 6.02 16.17
C PRO A 92 1.99 5.02 17.13
N VAL A 93 1.28 3.93 17.42
CA VAL A 93 1.77 2.78 18.17
C VAL A 93 1.59 1.53 17.34
N GLY A 94 2.63 0.74 17.18
CA GLY A 94 2.62 -0.48 16.38
C GLY A 94 3.82 -1.36 16.65
N ALA A 95 3.91 -2.48 15.90
CA ALA A 95 4.96 -3.48 16.03
C ALA A 95 6.10 -3.34 15.01
N GLY A 96 6.18 -2.21 14.31
CA GLY A 96 7.15 -1.97 13.24
C GLY A 96 8.60 -1.77 13.72
N PRO A 97 9.55 -1.64 12.78
CA PRO A 97 10.98 -1.47 13.09
C PRO A 97 11.33 -0.12 13.74
N TYR A 98 10.42 0.83 13.68
CA TYR A 98 10.58 2.15 14.28
C TYR A 98 9.36 2.50 15.14
N ALA A 99 9.60 3.21 16.22
CA ALA A 99 8.58 3.76 17.09
C ALA A 99 8.67 5.30 17.12
N ALA A 100 7.56 5.96 17.42
CA ALA A 100 7.51 7.40 17.60
C ALA A 100 8.54 7.85 18.65
N SER A 101 9.21 8.96 18.43
CA SER A 101 10.21 9.49 19.34
C SER A 101 10.17 11.01 19.44
N LYS A 102 10.97 11.57 20.34
CA LYS A 102 11.19 13.02 20.46
C LYS A 102 12.32 13.47 19.54
N SER A 103 12.39 14.74 19.23
CA SER A 103 13.52 15.35 18.50
C SER A 103 14.86 15.06 19.15
N SER A 104 14.93 15.03 20.47
CA SER A 104 16.11 14.64 21.25
C SER A 104 16.39 13.14 21.26
N GLY A 105 15.41 12.31 20.88
CA GLY A 105 15.37 10.86 21.02
C GLY A 105 14.66 10.43 22.29
N GLY A 106 14.49 9.11 22.44
CA GLY A 106 13.75 8.47 23.52
C GLY A 106 12.34 8.07 23.10
N LEU A 107 11.88 6.95 23.66
CA LEU A 107 10.63 6.28 23.30
C LEU A 107 9.53 6.41 24.36
N ASP A 108 9.84 7.02 25.50
CA ASP A 108 8.93 7.09 26.63
C ASP A 108 8.20 8.44 26.68
N GLY A 109 6.91 8.39 27.03
CA GLY A 109 6.07 9.56 27.28
C GLY A 109 6.01 10.52 26.11
N ILE A 110 5.81 9.99 24.89
CA ILE A 110 5.74 10.76 23.65
C ILE A 110 4.34 11.38 23.51
N GLY A 111 4.28 12.71 23.47
CA GLY A 111 3.07 13.44 23.09
C GLY A 111 3.07 13.81 21.60
N ALA A 112 1.91 14.21 21.09
CA ALA A 112 1.77 14.59 19.68
C ALA A 112 2.74 15.72 19.27
N GLY A 113 2.96 16.71 20.13
CA GLY A 113 3.91 17.80 19.91
C GLY A 113 5.39 17.40 20.00
N ASP A 114 5.70 16.28 20.65
CA ASP A 114 7.05 15.70 20.66
C ASP A 114 7.34 14.94 19.36
N PHE A 115 6.34 14.17 18.90
CA PHE A 115 6.42 13.34 17.70
C PHE A 115 6.45 14.16 16.41
N TYR A 116 5.62 15.21 16.35
CA TYR A 116 5.56 16.14 15.23
C TYR A 116 5.85 17.56 15.75
N ASP A 117 7.01 18.09 15.39
CA ASP A 117 7.41 19.46 15.72
C ASP A 117 7.97 20.17 14.48
N LYS A 118 7.46 21.38 14.20
CA LYS A 118 7.96 22.29 13.15
C LYS A 118 8.13 21.64 11.77
N GLY A 119 7.19 20.78 11.37
CA GLY A 119 7.23 20.12 10.07
C GLY A 119 8.14 18.89 10.04
N VAL A 120 8.58 18.38 11.19
CA VAL A 120 9.40 17.17 11.27
C VAL A 120 8.71 16.12 12.12
N ILE A 121 8.69 14.89 11.65
CA ILE A 121 8.21 13.70 12.35
C ILE A 121 9.43 12.88 12.77
N TYR A 122 9.45 12.44 14.02
CA TYR A 122 10.60 11.78 14.61
C TYR A 122 10.32 10.32 14.91
N PHE A 123 11.21 9.45 14.48
CA PHE A 123 11.22 8.03 14.82
C PHE A 123 12.58 7.60 15.36
N GLU A 124 12.56 6.63 16.27
CA GLU A 124 13.74 5.92 16.73
C GLU A 124 13.50 4.41 16.58
N ARG A 125 14.55 3.63 16.32
CA ARG A 125 14.44 2.19 16.12
C ARG A 125 13.77 1.54 17.33
N ASN A 126 12.82 0.65 17.03
CA ASN A 126 12.13 -0.15 18.05
C ASN A 126 13.06 -1.27 18.53
N PRO A 127 13.46 -1.30 19.82
CA PRO A 127 14.33 -2.35 20.36
C PRO A 127 13.63 -3.71 20.43
N TYR A 128 12.30 -3.73 20.38
CA TYR A 128 11.48 -4.95 20.50
C TYR A 128 10.98 -5.45 19.13
N TYR A 129 11.49 -4.90 18.04
CA TYR A 129 11.08 -5.36 16.71
C TYR A 129 11.47 -6.83 16.50
N ILE A 130 10.51 -7.67 16.09
CA ILE A 130 10.66 -9.12 16.03
C ILE A 130 11.81 -9.59 15.12
N MET A 131 12.12 -8.84 14.06
CA MET A 131 13.24 -9.16 13.14
C MET A 131 14.57 -8.54 13.60
N GLY A 132 14.65 -8.05 14.81
CA GLY A 132 15.80 -7.37 15.38
C GLY A 132 15.85 -5.86 15.08
N PRO A 133 16.69 -5.12 15.79
CA PRO A 133 16.74 -3.66 15.68
C PRO A 133 17.22 -3.21 14.31
N ALA A 134 16.57 -2.20 13.74
CA ALA A 134 16.96 -1.58 12.48
C ALA A 134 18.39 -1.01 12.57
N THR A 135 19.14 -1.06 11.46
CA THR A 135 20.52 -0.53 11.38
C THR A 135 20.55 0.98 11.60
N ILE A 136 19.64 1.72 10.96
CA ILE A 136 19.49 3.16 11.16
C ILE A 136 18.83 3.41 12.51
N LYS A 137 19.47 4.16 13.39
CA LYS A 137 18.97 4.39 14.74
C LYS A 137 17.80 5.36 14.79
N LYS A 138 17.87 6.47 14.03
CA LYS A 138 16.87 7.53 14.02
C LYS A 138 16.45 7.87 12.60
N VAL A 139 15.16 8.04 12.38
CA VAL A 139 14.58 8.50 11.11
C VAL A 139 13.77 9.75 11.37
N ARG A 140 13.95 10.75 10.50
CA ARG A 140 13.18 11.99 10.53
C ARG A 140 12.52 12.18 9.18
N TYR A 141 11.21 12.42 9.19
CA TYR A 141 10.48 12.81 7.99
C TYR A 141 10.28 14.31 7.99
N GLN A 142 10.96 14.99 7.07
CA GLN A 142 10.78 16.42 6.84
C GLN A 142 9.60 16.64 5.91
N VAL A 143 8.58 17.36 6.38
CA VAL A 143 7.44 17.75 5.55
C VAL A 143 7.86 18.95 4.68
N VAL A 144 7.97 18.73 3.38
CA VAL A 144 8.32 19.75 2.39
C VAL A 144 7.34 19.70 1.21
N SER A 145 7.21 20.79 0.48
CA SER A 145 6.46 20.76 -0.79
C SER A 145 7.22 19.96 -1.85
N SER A 146 6.48 19.39 -2.81
CA SER A 146 7.09 18.62 -3.91
C SER A 146 8.14 19.44 -4.69
N THR A 147 7.91 20.74 -4.83
CA THR A 147 8.84 21.66 -5.52
C THR A 147 10.13 21.94 -4.74
N GLN A 148 10.12 21.76 -3.42
CA GLN A 148 11.27 21.99 -2.55
C GLN A 148 12.06 20.71 -2.25
N MET A 149 11.49 19.56 -2.50
CA MET A 149 12.05 18.24 -2.14
C MET A 149 13.44 18.01 -2.76
N LEU A 150 13.60 18.24 -4.07
CA LEU A 150 14.86 18.06 -4.75
C LEU A 150 15.90 19.09 -4.29
N ASN A 151 15.51 20.35 -4.06
CA ASN A 151 16.40 21.35 -3.54
C ASN A 151 16.94 20.99 -2.14
N ALA A 152 16.08 20.47 -1.26
CA ALA A 152 16.50 20.01 0.07
C ALA A 152 17.51 18.85 -0.03
N LEU A 153 17.32 17.92 -1.00
CA LEU A 153 18.27 16.84 -1.27
C LEU A 153 19.62 17.40 -1.76
N TYR A 154 19.61 18.34 -2.71
CA TYR A 154 20.82 18.94 -3.29
C TYR A 154 21.59 19.75 -2.26
N ASN A 155 20.89 20.44 -1.39
CA ASN A 155 21.48 21.19 -0.27
C ASN A 155 21.95 20.30 0.89
N LYS A 156 21.73 18.97 0.80
CA LYS A 156 22.05 18.00 1.87
C LYS A 156 21.30 18.26 3.18
N GLU A 157 20.10 18.82 3.08
CA GLU A 157 19.18 19.02 4.20
C GLU A 157 18.43 17.72 4.54
N ILE A 158 18.28 16.84 3.53
CA ILE A 158 17.71 15.49 3.64
C ILE A 158 18.61 14.48 2.94
N ASP A 159 18.55 13.23 3.38
CA ASP A 159 19.35 12.11 2.86
C ASP A 159 18.59 11.29 1.80
N PHE A 160 17.26 11.38 1.76
CA PHE A 160 16.40 10.58 0.89
C PHE A 160 15.17 11.39 0.46
N ALA A 161 14.76 11.23 -0.79
CA ALA A 161 13.58 11.85 -1.37
C ALA A 161 12.87 10.89 -2.34
N GLU A 162 11.56 11.03 -2.47
CA GLU A 162 10.73 10.30 -3.44
C GLU A 162 10.05 11.28 -4.42
N PRO A 163 10.80 11.89 -5.34
CA PRO A 163 10.21 12.76 -6.34
C PRO A 163 9.40 11.95 -7.36
N ASN A 164 8.52 12.64 -8.09
CA ASN A 164 7.84 12.04 -9.23
C ASN A 164 8.89 11.58 -10.27
N ALA A 165 8.78 10.34 -10.70
CA ALA A 165 9.67 9.73 -11.70
C ALA A 165 9.25 10.14 -13.12
N ASN A 166 9.37 11.42 -13.46
CA ASN A 166 9.29 11.88 -14.84
C ASN A 166 10.68 11.94 -15.48
N PRO A 167 10.79 11.92 -16.81
CA PRO A 167 12.07 11.92 -17.50
C PRO A 167 13.00 13.07 -17.11
N GLU A 168 12.47 14.28 -17.00
CA GLU A 168 13.23 15.47 -16.63
C GLU A 168 13.86 15.33 -15.23
N THR A 169 13.10 14.82 -14.26
CA THR A 169 13.61 14.57 -12.90
C THR A 169 14.69 13.49 -12.89
N ILE A 170 14.52 12.43 -13.68
CA ILE A 170 15.50 11.35 -13.78
C ILE A 170 16.81 11.88 -14.38
N ASP A 171 16.74 12.64 -15.47
CA ASP A 171 17.90 13.23 -16.15
C ASP A 171 18.63 14.23 -15.24
N GLU A 172 17.86 15.04 -14.50
CA GLU A 172 18.45 15.98 -13.53
C GLU A 172 19.22 15.24 -12.42
N LEU A 173 18.64 14.17 -11.85
CA LEU A 173 19.28 13.35 -10.83
C LEU A 173 20.50 12.60 -11.37
N ASP A 174 20.42 12.10 -12.60
CA ASP A 174 21.55 11.44 -13.28
C ASP A 174 22.72 12.40 -13.50
N GLY A 175 22.42 13.66 -13.77
CA GLY A 175 23.43 14.73 -13.88
C GLY A 175 24.11 15.10 -12.55
N LYS A 176 23.61 14.61 -11.41
CA LYS A 176 24.16 14.91 -10.07
C LYS A 176 24.90 13.74 -9.42
N LYS A 177 25.13 12.67 -10.14
CA LYS A 177 25.86 11.48 -9.63
C LYS A 177 27.26 11.83 -9.10
N ASP A 178 27.97 12.75 -9.77
CA ASP A 178 29.28 13.20 -9.34
C ASP A 178 29.28 14.01 -8.03
N GLN A 179 28.09 14.47 -7.61
CA GLN A 179 27.86 15.16 -6.34
C GLN A 179 27.48 14.19 -5.20
N GLY A 180 27.49 12.88 -5.49
CA GLY A 180 27.15 11.81 -4.54
C GLY A 180 25.66 11.58 -4.39
N ILE A 181 24.82 12.04 -5.34
CA ILE A 181 23.38 11.79 -5.37
C ILE A 181 23.12 10.61 -6.31
N GLY A 182 22.60 9.52 -5.75
CA GLY A 182 22.14 8.36 -6.52
C GLY A 182 20.65 8.39 -6.71
N ASN A 183 20.15 7.78 -7.79
CA ASN A 183 18.74 7.53 -8.00
C ASN A 183 18.47 6.06 -8.36
N GLN A 184 17.27 5.61 -8.09
CA GLN A 184 16.78 4.31 -8.50
C GLN A 184 15.29 4.39 -8.82
N SER A 185 14.90 4.07 -10.03
CA SER A 185 13.49 3.93 -10.42
C SER A 185 12.95 2.57 -9.96
N ILE A 186 11.80 2.59 -9.30
CA ILE A 186 11.12 1.39 -8.81
C ILE A 186 9.77 1.27 -9.51
N GLN A 187 9.48 0.08 -10.05
CA GLN A 187 8.15 -0.20 -10.59
C GLN A 187 7.13 -0.23 -9.47
N THR A 188 6.10 0.62 -9.59
CA THR A 188 4.99 0.64 -8.65
C THR A 188 3.99 -0.47 -8.92
N ALA A 189 3.24 -0.87 -7.90
CA ALA A 189 2.10 -1.76 -8.06
C ALA A 189 0.86 -1.06 -8.65
N GLY A 190 0.88 0.28 -8.73
CA GLY A 190 -0.17 1.09 -9.30
C GLY A 190 -0.21 1.04 -10.83
N TYR A 191 -1.34 1.42 -11.40
CA TYR A 191 -1.51 1.62 -12.83
C TYR A 191 -2.53 2.71 -13.12
N GLY A 192 -2.34 3.43 -14.23
CA GLY A 192 -3.32 4.35 -14.77
C GLY A 192 -4.29 3.65 -15.72
N TYR A 193 -5.52 4.15 -15.80
CA TYR A 193 -6.52 3.62 -16.72
C TYR A 193 -7.43 4.72 -17.27
N ILE A 194 -7.99 4.45 -18.45
CA ILE A 194 -9.09 5.24 -19.02
C ILE A 194 -10.36 4.45 -18.79
N GLY A 195 -11.27 4.98 -17.99
CA GLY A 195 -12.53 4.33 -17.64
C GLY A 195 -13.71 4.87 -18.45
N ILE A 196 -14.58 3.98 -18.94
CA ILE A 196 -15.85 4.36 -19.57
C ILE A 196 -16.99 4.11 -18.59
N ASN A 197 -17.76 5.16 -18.28
CA ASN A 197 -18.91 5.03 -17.40
C ASN A 197 -20.06 4.31 -18.14
N ALA A 198 -20.31 3.05 -17.78
CA ALA A 198 -21.33 2.22 -18.41
C ALA A 198 -22.76 2.76 -18.21
N GLY A 199 -23.02 3.50 -17.14
CA GLY A 199 -24.33 4.15 -16.93
C GLY A 199 -24.59 5.31 -17.88
N LYS A 200 -23.52 6.03 -18.32
CA LYS A 200 -23.61 7.12 -19.29
C LYS A 200 -23.49 6.66 -20.74
N VAL A 201 -22.80 5.54 -20.96
CA VAL A 201 -22.65 4.91 -22.29
C VAL A 201 -23.16 3.48 -22.15
N PRO A 202 -24.49 3.26 -22.11
CA PRO A 202 -25.09 1.96 -21.84
C PRO A 202 -24.88 0.93 -22.96
N ASP A 203 -24.75 1.38 -24.20
CA ASP A 203 -24.52 0.49 -25.35
C ASP A 203 -23.10 -0.09 -25.29
N MET A 204 -23.03 -1.42 -25.26
CA MET A 204 -21.77 -2.16 -25.21
C MET A 204 -20.94 -1.98 -26.49
N ALA A 205 -21.59 -1.99 -27.66
CA ALA A 205 -20.88 -1.84 -28.93
C ALA A 205 -20.22 -0.46 -29.05
N VAL A 206 -20.87 0.59 -28.52
CA VAL A 206 -20.29 1.92 -28.46
C VAL A 206 -19.08 1.95 -27.53
N ARG A 207 -19.13 1.32 -26.36
CA ARG A 207 -17.97 1.23 -25.47
C ARG A 207 -16.81 0.49 -26.11
N GLN A 208 -17.07 -0.61 -26.79
CA GLN A 208 -16.06 -1.38 -27.53
C GLN A 208 -15.43 -0.54 -28.65
N ALA A 209 -16.25 0.17 -29.41
CA ALA A 209 -15.76 1.07 -30.46
C ALA A 209 -14.84 2.15 -29.89
N ILE A 210 -15.21 2.78 -28.77
CA ILE A 210 -14.36 3.76 -28.08
C ILE A 210 -13.02 3.13 -27.68
N MET A 211 -13.01 1.91 -27.13
CA MET A 211 -11.77 1.23 -26.75
C MET A 211 -10.83 0.98 -27.93
N HIS A 212 -11.36 0.72 -29.12
CA HIS A 212 -10.57 0.56 -30.35
C HIS A 212 -9.97 1.87 -30.89
N THR A 213 -10.44 3.03 -30.43
CA THR A 213 -9.88 4.33 -30.84
C THR A 213 -8.74 4.80 -29.93
N ILE A 214 -8.55 4.14 -28.76
CA ILE A 214 -7.53 4.53 -27.81
C ILE A 214 -6.20 3.87 -28.17
N ASN A 215 -5.22 4.69 -28.54
CA ASN A 215 -3.85 4.22 -28.76
C ASN A 215 -3.09 4.19 -27.43
N THR A 216 -3.02 3.02 -26.83
CA THR A 216 -2.29 2.84 -25.56
C THR A 216 -0.81 3.17 -25.69
N GLN A 217 -0.22 3.00 -26.89
CA GLN A 217 1.20 3.34 -27.10
C GLN A 217 1.44 4.84 -27.01
N GLU A 218 0.56 5.68 -27.57
CA GLU A 218 0.67 7.14 -27.40
C GLU A 218 0.56 7.57 -25.94
N CYS A 219 -0.27 6.87 -25.14
CA CYS A 219 -0.33 7.11 -23.71
C CYS A 219 1.00 6.75 -22.99
N VAL A 220 1.66 5.67 -23.44
CA VAL A 220 2.99 5.28 -22.91
C VAL A 220 4.05 6.26 -23.34
N ASP A 221 4.04 6.67 -24.63
CA ASP A 221 5.01 7.60 -25.20
C ASP A 221 4.99 8.97 -24.49
N TYR A 222 3.81 9.39 -24.01
CA TYR A 222 3.68 10.60 -23.18
C TYR A 222 4.49 10.53 -21.87
N TYR A 223 4.63 9.34 -21.30
CA TYR A 223 5.43 9.10 -20.10
C TYR A 223 6.87 8.65 -20.42
N GLU A 224 7.22 8.61 -21.71
CA GLU A 224 8.52 8.18 -22.23
C GLU A 224 8.97 6.83 -21.65
N THR A 225 10.10 6.79 -20.93
CA THR A 225 10.67 5.55 -20.38
C THR A 225 10.08 5.13 -19.04
N THR A 226 9.20 5.94 -18.45
CA THR A 226 8.69 5.72 -17.08
C THR A 226 7.38 4.92 -17.02
N ALA A 227 6.76 4.62 -18.17
CA ALA A 227 5.52 3.86 -18.24
C ALA A 227 5.66 2.63 -19.16
N GLN A 228 4.76 1.67 -18.94
CA GLN A 228 4.60 0.48 -19.78
C GLN A 228 3.13 0.21 -20.05
N ALA A 229 2.78 -0.17 -21.28
CA ALA A 229 1.43 -0.61 -21.58
C ALA A 229 1.07 -1.89 -20.80
N ILE A 230 -0.11 -1.89 -20.20
CA ILE A 230 -0.71 -3.07 -19.58
C ILE A 230 -2.04 -3.41 -20.23
N TYR A 231 -2.40 -4.67 -20.24
CA TYR A 231 -3.61 -5.18 -20.90
C TYR A 231 -4.52 -5.93 -19.92
N ARG A 232 -4.24 -5.83 -18.62
CA ARG A 232 -5.06 -6.37 -17.52
C ARG A 232 -5.10 -5.34 -16.39
N SER A 233 -6.11 -5.41 -15.58
CA SER A 233 -6.32 -4.48 -14.45
C SER A 233 -5.37 -4.76 -13.28
N MET A 234 -4.09 -4.80 -13.56
CA MET A 234 -3.01 -4.97 -12.58
C MET A 234 -1.67 -4.53 -13.16
N SER A 235 -0.72 -4.15 -12.31
CA SER A 235 0.64 -3.83 -12.71
C SER A 235 1.36 -5.05 -13.29
N LYS A 236 2.26 -4.85 -14.25
CA LYS A 236 3.16 -5.92 -14.74
C LYS A 236 4.09 -6.47 -13.66
N SER A 237 4.35 -5.72 -12.60
CA SER A 237 5.12 -6.19 -11.45
C SER A 237 4.37 -7.22 -10.59
N SER A 238 3.06 -7.38 -10.80
CA SER A 238 2.28 -8.39 -10.10
C SER A 238 2.63 -9.80 -10.58
N TRP A 239 2.86 -10.70 -9.64
CA TRP A 239 3.07 -12.13 -9.93
C TRP A 239 1.91 -12.79 -10.70
N ALA A 240 0.71 -12.22 -10.61
CA ALA A 240 -0.49 -12.71 -11.28
C ALA A 240 -0.67 -12.14 -12.71
N TYR A 241 0.21 -11.24 -13.14
CA TYR A 241 0.10 -10.66 -14.50
C TYR A 241 0.42 -11.71 -15.56
N PRO A 242 -0.47 -11.96 -16.55
CA PRO A 242 -0.20 -12.96 -17.58
C PRO A 242 0.87 -12.46 -18.54
N ASP A 243 1.99 -13.16 -18.67
CA ASP A 243 3.13 -12.79 -19.53
C ASP A 243 2.76 -12.57 -21.01
N LYS A 244 1.74 -13.28 -21.48
CA LYS A 244 1.27 -13.20 -22.87
C LYS A 244 0.00 -12.38 -23.03
N ALA A 245 -0.28 -11.47 -22.08
CA ALA A 245 -1.44 -10.60 -22.19
C ALA A 245 -1.37 -9.67 -23.38
N THR A 246 -2.44 -9.62 -24.16
CA THR A 246 -2.64 -8.69 -25.27
C THR A 246 -3.90 -7.85 -25.05
N ALA A 247 -4.05 -6.78 -25.81
CA ALA A 247 -5.24 -5.95 -25.76
C ALA A 247 -6.48 -6.74 -26.21
N TYR A 248 -7.58 -6.65 -25.43
CA TYR A 248 -8.88 -7.17 -25.89
C TYR A 248 -9.48 -6.32 -27.01
N TYR A 249 -9.23 -5.02 -26.97
CA TYR A 249 -9.72 -4.03 -27.94
C TYR A 249 -8.50 -3.27 -28.50
N PRO A 250 -7.73 -3.87 -29.40
CA PRO A 250 -6.53 -3.24 -29.95
C PRO A 250 -6.88 -1.99 -30.75
N TYR A 251 -5.99 -1.00 -30.70
CA TYR A 251 -6.10 0.20 -31.51
C TYR A 251 -6.11 -0.11 -33.02
N ILE A 252 -7.08 0.42 -33.74
CA ILE A 252 -7.28 0.14 -35.19
C ILE A 252 -7.03 1.38 -36.07
N GLY A 253 -6.48 2.47 -35.53
CA GLY A 253 -6.11 3.67 -36.28
C GLY A 253 -7.28 4.38 -36.94
N GLY A 254 -8.51 4.27 -36.38
CA GLY A 254 -9.73 4.84 -36.94
C GLY A 254 -10.28 4.09 -38.18
N LYS A 255 -9.65 2.99 -38.59
CA LYS A 255 -10.13 2.10 -39.66
C LYS A 255 -10.88 0.94 -39.04
N VAL A 256 -12.15 0.81 -39.33
CA VAL A 256 -12.97 -0.32 -38.87
C VAL A 256 -12.79 -1.45 -39.87
N PRO A 257 -12.23 -2.61 -39.52
CA PRO A 257 -12.17 -3.78 -40.40
C PRO A 257 -13.58 -4.29 -40.70
N GLU A 258 -13.79 -4.86 -41.87
CA GLU A 258 -15.08 -5.50 -42.22
C GLU A 258 -15.40 -6.68 -41.31
N ASP A 259 -14.36 -7.41 -40.87
CA ASP A 259 -14.47 -8.49 -39.91
C ASP A 259 -13.69 -8.15 -38.61
N LEU A 260 -14.40 -7.75 -37.57
CA LEU A 260 -13.82 -7.44 -36.23
C LEU A 260 -13.22 -8.66 -35.53
N SER A 261 -13.62 -9.88 -35.93
CA SER A 261 -13.04 -11.10 -35.35
C SER A 261 -11.54 -11.27 -35.68
N VAL A 262 -11.06 -10.63 -36.75
CA VAL A 262 -9.64 -10.57 -37.12
C VAL A 262 -8.86 -9.74 -36.10
N VAL A 263 -9.49 -8.70 -35.53
CA VAL A 263 -8.87 -7.80 -34.55
C VAL A 263 -8.96 -8.38 -33.14
N ASN A 264 -10.12 -8.93 -32.81
CA ASN A 264 -10.35 -9.56 -31.50
C ASN A 264 -11.20 -10.83 -31.64
N PRO A 265 -10.64 -12.02 -31.34
CA PRO A 265 -11.36 -13.29 -31.43
C PRO A 265 -12.65 -13.37 -30.61
N ALA A 266 -12.83 -12.50 -29.62
CA ALA A 266 -14.07 -12.45 -28.83
C ALA A 266 -15.30 -11.97 -29.63
N TYR A 267 -15.12 -11.45 -30.83
CA TYR A 267 -16.21 -11.06 -31.75
C TYR A 267 -16.67 -12.20 -32.67
N ARG A 268 -16.15 -13.40 -32.50
CA ARG A 268 -16.57 -14.60 -33.26
C ARG A 268 -17.86 -15.18 -32.74
#